data_61b799c310f61b3ad6781ec77ac106e2
#
_entry.id   61b799c310f61b3ad6781ec77ac106e2
#
_cell.length_a   1.000
_cell.length_b   1.000
_cell.length_c   1.000
_cell.angle_alpha   90.00
_cell.angle_beta   90.00
_cell.angle_gamma   90.00
#
_symmetry.space_group_name_H-M   'P 1'
#
loop_
_entity.id
_entity.type
_entity.pdbx_description
1 polymer ?
#
loop_
_entity_poly.entity_id
_entity_poly.type
_entity_poly.pdbx_seq_one_letter_code
_entity_poly.pdbx_strand_id
1 'polypeptide(L)'
;SLPSRGLGDVYKRQNLETVIYEKRGAVALIKFNRPEVRNAFNAKMTEDILEALIEAKVDSDVRAIVLTGEGLSFSAGADLSARDNKWLDTEAALVEGYLPSLEEIMAMPKPVISAVNGAAAGIGSAYAMACDLTIMSEEAYILQAFSNIGLIPDGGANWFLTNTVGYKLAYQIAIEGERIDSSRCLELGLINKVVPGEALLDEALSWADRLSLRSSPVSYTHLRAHETEEN
;
A
#
# COMPACT_ATOMS: atom_id res chain seq x y z
N SER A 1 42.80 -16.75 -15.30
CA SER A 1 41.42 -16.70 -14.78
C SER A 1 41.23 -15.41 -14.03
N LEU A 2 40.35 -14.54 -14.56
CA LEU A 2 39.92 -13.34 -13.85
C LEU A 2 38.92 -13.75 -12.75
N PRO A 3 39.04 -13.23 -11.53
CA PRO A 3 38.08 -13.53 -10.50
C PRO A 3 36.76 -12.84 -10.84
N SER A 4 35.68 -13.61 -10.83
CA SER A 4 34.31 -13.10 -10.88
C SER A 4 34.07 -12.20 -9.66
N ARG A 5 34.09 -10.88 -9.86
CA ARG A 5 33.60 -9.94 -8.86
C ARG A 5 32.12 -10.15 -8.72
N GLY A 6 31.72 -10.64 -7.55
CA GLY A 6 30.33 -10.79 -7.18
C GLY A 6 29.63 -9.44 -7.22
N LEU A 7 28.48 -9.40 -7.87
CA LEU A 7 27.52 -8.30 -7.90
C LEU A 7 26.77 -8.10 -6.55
N GLY A 8 27.39 -8.55 -5.44
CA GLY A 8 26.73 -8.68 -4.14
C GLY A 8 26.87 -7.48 -3.18
N ASP A 9 27.54 -6.39 -3.51
CA ASP A 9 27.91 -5.39 -2.50
C ASP A 9 27.67 -3.91 -2.87
N VAL A 10 26.64 -3.57 -3.61
CA VAL A 10 26.38 -2.15 -4.00
C VAL A 10 24.97 -1.66 -3.65
N TYR A 11 24.15 -2.37 -2.88
CA TYR A 11 23.01 -1.72 -2.24
C TYR A 11 23.44 -1.23 -0.85
N LYS A 12 24.04 -0.02 -0.78
CA LYS A 12 24.04 0.76 0.45
C LYS A 12 22.59 0.85 0.91
N ARG A 13 22.28 0.44 2.15
CA ARG A 13 21.06 0.83 2.85
C ARG A 13 20.98 2.35 2.74
N GLN A 14 20.15 2.85 1.84
CA GLN A 14 19.85 4.26 1.81
C GLN A 14 19.08 4.57 3.10
N ASN A 15 19.29 5.75 3.67
CA ASN A 15 18.55 6.17 4.86
C ASN A 15 17.12 6.49 4.43
N LEU A 16 16.20 5.55 4.65
CA LEU A 16 14.78 5.82 4.57
C LEU A 16 14.42 6.78 5.70
N GLU A 17 13.91 7.96 5.37
CA GLU A 17 13.63 9.02 6.35
C GLU A 17 12.17 8.94 6.84
N THR A 18 11.27 8.57 5.96
CA THR A 18 9.82 8.62 6.16
C THR A 18 9.17 7.24 6.15
N VAL A 19 9.98 6.18 6.02
CA VAL A 19 9.56 4.79 6.03
C VAL A 19 10.49 3.97 6.91
N ILE A 20 9.93 3.05 7.67
CA ILE A 20 10.69 2.05 8.42
C ILE A 20 10.61 0.73 7.66
N TYR A 21 11.75 0.14 7.33
CA TYR A 21 11.86 -1.20 6.75
C TYR A 21 12.43 -2.17 7.77
N GLU A 22 11.67 -3.22 8.06
CA GLU A 22 12.11 -4.29 8.97
C GLU A 22 11.97 -5.65 8.27
N LYS A 23 13.05 -6.42 8.26
CA LYS A 23 12.99 -7.83 7.82
C LYS A 23 12.71 -8.73 9.02
N ARG A 24 11.58 -9.43 9.00
CA ARG A 24 11.13 -10.37 10.03
C ARG A 24 11.03 -11.78 9.45
N GLY A 25 12.11 -12.53 9.52
CA GLY A 25 12.18 -13.85 8.87
C GLY A 25 12.02 -13.71 7.35
N ALA A 26 10.98 -14.32 6.79
CA ALA A 26 10.65 -14.24 5.38
C ALA A 26 9.67 -13.12 5.02
N VAL A 27 9.35 -12.24 5.96
CA VAL A 27 8.42 -11.12 5.77
C VAL A 27 9.16 -9.79 5.82
N ALA A 28 8.93 -8.91 4.83
CA ALA A 28 9.29 -7.51 4.91
C ALA A 28 8.12 -6.71 5.51
N LEU A 29 8.37 -6.04 6.62
CA LEU A 29 7.44 -5.09 7.22
C LEU A 29 7.87 -3.67 6.82
N ILE A 30 7.00 -2.97 6.11
CA ILE A 30 7.20 -1.59 5.65
C ILE A 30 6.17 -0.71 6.37
N LYS A 31 6.65 0.24 7.17
CA LYS A 31 5.79 1.14 7.94
C LYS A 31 5.96 2.58 7.44
N PHE A 32 4.87 3.23 7.09
CA PHE A 32 4.82 4.66 6.84
C PHE A 32 5.13 5.39 8.15
N ASN A 33 6.12 6.26 8.17
CA ASN A 33 6.68 6.83 9.39
C ASN A 33 6.73 8.36 9.38
N ARG A 34 5.55 8.96 9.27
CA ARG A 34 5.29 10.39 9.50
C ARG A 34 4.06 10.54 10.43
N PRO A 35 4.08 9.94 11.64
CA PRO A 35 2.90 9.89 12.51
C PRO A 35 2.39 11.27 12.94
N GLU A 36 3.26 12.28 13.02
CA GLU A 36 2.94 13.67 13.37
C GLU A 36 2.00 14.34 12.37
N VAL A 37 2.00 13.89 11.11
CA VAL A 37 1.08 14.30 10.05
C VAL A 37 0.18 13.16 9.59
N ARG A 38 -0.01 12.14 10.45
CA ARG A 38 -0.85 10.96 10.18
C ARG A 38 -0.45 10.23 8.90
N ASN A 39 0.84 10.12 8.66
CA ASN A 39 1.42 9.45 7.50
C ASN A 39 0.93 10.04 6.17
N ALA A 40 0.74 11.36 6.11
CA ALA A 40 0.43 12.04 4.86
C ALA A 40 1.63 11.95 3.89
N PHE A 41 1.33 11.69 2.60
CA PHE A 41 2.31 11.46 1.56
C PHE A 41 2.90 12.76 1.04
N ASN A 42 4.21 12.93 1.15
CA ASN A 42 5.00 13.92 0.45
C ASN A 42 5.96 13.23 -0.55
N ALA A 43 6.74 14.00 -1.31
CA ALA A 43 7.63 13.47 -2.33
C ALA A 43 8.66 12.49 -1.74
N LYS A 44 9.24 12.81 -0.58
CA LYS A 44 10.22 11.92 0.06
C LYS A 44 9.61 10.58 0.45
N MET A 45 8.36 10.60 0.96
CA MET A 45 7.69 9.36 1.36
C MET A 45 7.36 8.45 0.18
N THR A 46 6.98 9.01 -0.97
CA THR A 46 6.75 8.19 -2.18
C THR A 46 8.02 7.54 -2.68
N GLU A 47 9.16 8.27 -2.62
CA GLU A 47 10.49 7.72 -2.94
C GLU A 47 10.89 6.60 -1.98
N ASP A 48 10.76 6.84 -0.67
CA ASP A 48 11.15 5.87 0.35
C ASP A 48 10.29 4.59 0.27
N ILE A 49 8.99 4.73 -0.04
CA ILE A 49 8.11 3.58 -0.25
C ILE A 49 8.57 2.76 -1.46
N LEU A 50 8.82 3.43 -2.59
CA LEU A 50 9.29 2.76 -3.81
C LEU A 50 10.61 2.01 -3.55
N GLU A 51 11.56 2.66 -2.86
CA GLU A 51 12.84 2.05 -2.52
C GLU A 51 12.67 0.83 -1.62
N ALA A 52 11.83 0.93 -0.57
CA ALA A 52 11.53 -0.19 0.33
C ALA A 52 10.87 -1.37 -0.40
N LEU A 53 9.96 -1.09 -1.35
CA LEU A 53 9.32 -2.11 -2.17
C LEU A 53 10.32 -2.80 -3.10
N ILE A 54 11.22 -2.04 -3.74
CA ILE A 54 12.28 -2.59 -4.59
C ILE A 54 13.24 -3.46 -3.76
N GLU A 55 13.64 -3.01 -2.57
CA GLU A 55 14.47 -3.81 -1.66
C GLU A 55 13.76 -5.13 -1.31
N ALA A 56 12.49 -5.07 -0.92
CA ALA A 56 11.69 -6.26 -0.63
C ALA A 56 11.54 -7.19 -1.84
N LYS A 57 11.44 -6.64 -3.05
CA LYS A 57 11.30 -7.39 -4.31
C LYS A 57 12.56 -8.19 -4.65
N VAL A 58 13.73 -7.56 -4.54
CA VAL A 58 15.00 -8.18 -4.95
C VAL A 58 15.59 -9.12 -3.90
N ASP A 59 15.22 -8.96 -2.63
CA ASP A 59 15.67 -9.85 -1.55
C ASP A 59 15.00 -11.24 -1.69
N SER A 60 15.79 -12.25 -2.06
CA SER A 60 15.30 -13.64 -2.26
C SER A 60 14.79 -14.30 -0.99
N ASP A 61 15.22 -13.83 0.19
CA ASP A 61 14.76 -14.37 1.47
C ASP A 61 13.39 -13.78 1.86
N VAL A 62 13.01 -12.61 1.34
CA VAL A 62 11.68 -12.04 1.53
C VAL A 62 10.69 -12.75 0.62
N ARG A 63 9.59 -13.23 1.20
CA ARG A 63 8.55 -14.02 0.52
C ARG A 63 7.16 -13.43 0.63
N ALA A 64 6.95 -12.49 1.54
CA ALA A 64 5.71 -11.73 1.69
C ALA A 64 6.03 -10.34 2.24
N ILE A 65 5.12 -9.38 2.03
CA ILE A 65 5.29 -7.99 2.44
C ILE A 65 4.06 -7.56 3.24
N VAL A 66 4.27 -6.80 4.32
CA VAL A 66 3.22 -6.14 5.10
C VAL A 66 3.45 -4.64 5.04
N LEU A 67 2.43 -3.88 4.60
CA LEU A 67 2.40 -2.42 4.65
C LEU A 67 1.50 -1.95 5.79
N THR A 68 1.95 -1.00 6.60
CA THR A 68 1.16 -0.39 7.67
C THR A 68 1.60 1.04 7.95
N GLY A 69 0.88 1.77 8.80
CA GLY A 69 1.28 3.09 9.26
C GLY A 69 1.83 3.05 10.69
N GLU A 70 2.83 3.85 11.00
CA GLU A 70 3.26 4.09 12.38
C GLU A 70 2.26 5.03 13.07
N GLY A 71 1.96 4.78 14.34
CA GLY A 71 1.03 5.58 15.14
C GLY A 71 -0.45 5.27 14.85
N LEU A 72 -1.29 6.31 14.75
CA LEU A 72 -2.75 6.18 14.78
C LEU A 72 -3.43 6.05 13.40
N SER A 73 -2.68 6.13 12.32
CA SER A 73 -3.27 6.13 10.96
C SER A 73 -2.44 5.30 10.01
N PHE A 74 -3.09 4.67 9.06
CA PHE A 74 -2.40 4.12 7.90
C PHE A 74 -1.83 5.26 7.06
N SER A 75 -2.71 6.14 6.53
CA SER A 75 -2.32 7.39 5.88
C SER A 75 -3.51 8.35 5.77
N ALA A 76 -3.25 9.64 5.99
CA ALA A 76 -4.24 10.70 5.79
C ALA A 76 -4.37 11.15 4.32
N GLY A 77 -3.61 10.55 3.39
CA GLY A 77 -3.60 10.93 1.98
C GLY A 77 -2.46 11.88 1.62
N ALA A 78 -2.62 12.68 0.59
CA ALA A 78 -1.61 13.65 0.17
C ALA A 78 -1.35 14.72 1.24
N ASP A 79 -0.10 15.07 1.46
CA ASP A 79 0.29 16.16 2.36
C ASP A 79 0.05 17.52 1.66
N LEU A 80 -1.15 18.07 1.86
CA LEU A 80 -1.53 19.36 1.27
C LEU A 80 -0.73 20.55 1.83
N SER A 81 0.01 20.35 2.92
CA SER A 81 0.89 21.34 3.54
C SER A 81 2.35 21.24 3.12
N ALA A 82 2.73 20.15 2.46
CA ALA A 82 4.09 19.94 2.01
C ALA A 82 4.49 21.03 1.02
N ARG A 83 5.63 21.68 1.31
CA ARG A 83 6.19 22.76 0.48
C ARG A 83 7.36 22.28 -0.36
N ASP A 84 7.58 21.00 -0.42
CA ASP A 84 8.57 20.35 -1.28
C ASP A 84 8.03 20.40 -2.73
N ASN A 85 8.21 21.53 -3.40
CA ASN A 85 7.82 21.77 -4.79
C ASN A 85 8.62 20.87 -5.77
N LYS A 86 8.73 19.57 -5.46
CA LYS A 86 9.41 18.61 -6.32
C LYS A 86 8.66 18.41 -7.63
N TRP A 87 7.32 18.41 -7.55
CA TRP A 87 6.45 18.21 -8.69
C TRP A 87 5.93 19.54 -9.21
N LEU A 88 5.97 19.70 -10.53
CA LEU A 88 5.54 20.93 -11.20
C LEU A 88 4.05 21.20 -11.00
N ASP A 89 3.24 20.15 -11.01
CA ASP A 89 1.78 20.21 -10.89
C ASP A 89 1.23 18.88 -10.35
N THR A 90 -0.10 18.76 -10.30
CA THR A 90 -0.79 17.56 -9.83
C THR A 90 -0.55 16.34 -10.74
N GLU A 91 -0.45 16.53 -12.05
CA GLU A 91 -0.17 15.43 -12.99
C GLU A 91 1.22 14.84 -12.72
N ALA A 92 2.23 15.70 -12.56
CA ALA A 92 3.59 15.28 -12.21
C ALA A 92 3.61 14.54 -10.85
N ALA A 93 2.86 15.02 -9.84
CA ALA A 93 2.74 14.33 -8.55
C ALA A 93 2.15 12.92 -8.70
N LEU A 94 1.15 12.76 -9.56
CA LEU A 94 0.52 11.47 -9.81
C LEU A 94 1.46 10.53 -10.56
N VAL A 95 2.04 10.99 -11.68
CA VAL A 95 2.81 10.15 -12.60
C VAL A 95 4.23 9.86 -12.09
N GLU A 96 4.90 10.86 -11.51
CA GLU A 96 6.27 10.71 -11.05
C GLU A 96 6.36 10.35 -9.56
N GLY A 97 5.33 10.69 -8.79
CA GLY A 97 5.29 10.46 -7.33
C GLY A 97 4.60 9.16 -6.95
N TYR A 98 3.29 9.08 -7.10
CA TYR A 98 2.51 7.95 -6.58
C TYR A 98 2.53 6.71 -7.48
N LEU A 99 2.43 6.90 -8.80
CA LEU A 99 2.28 5.80 -9.75
C LEU A 99 3.41 4.76 -9.66
N PRO A 100 4.70 5.13 -9.60
CA PRO A 100 5.78 4.13 -9.58
C PRO A 100 5.68 3.14 -8.42
N SER A 101 5.34 3.59 -7.22
CA SER A 101 5.22 2.70 -6.06
C SER A 101 3.92 1.91 -6.06
N LEU A 102 2.82 2.45 -6.61
CA LEU A 102 1.57 1.71 -6.81
C LEU A 102 1.74 0.60 -7.86
N GLU A 103 2.39 0.89 -8.98
CA GLU A 103 2.73 -0.12 -9.99
C GLU A 103 3.63 -1.20 -9.40
N GLU A 104 4.60 -0.83 -8.55
CA GLU A 104 5.47 -1.79 -7.89
C GLU A 104 4.69 -2.71 -6.94
N ILE A 105 3.70 -2.19 -6.18
CA ILE A 105 2.80 -3.02 -5.37
C ILE A 105 2.00 -3.98 -6.26
N MET A 106 1.36 -3.47 -7.30
CA MET A 106 0.51 -4.27 -8.18
C MET A 106 1.30 -5.30 -8.99
N ALA A 107 2.56 -5.01 -9.35
CA ALA A 107 3.43 -5.93 -10.09
C ALA A 107 4.30 -6.82 -9.18
N MET A 108 4.15 -6.73 -7.84
CA MET A 108 5.00 -7.43 -6.87
C MET A 108 4.83 -8.96 -7.01
N PRO A 109 5.92 -9.73 -7.25
CA PRO A 109 5.83 -11.20 -7.37
C PRO A 109 5.75 -11.91 -6.02
N LYS A 110 5.37 -11.20 -4.97
CA LYS A 110 5.23 -11.67 -3.59
C LYS A 110 3.93 -11.12 -3.02
N PRO A 111 3.18 -11.87 -2.20
CA PRO A 111 1.97 -11.35 -1.56
C PRO A 111 2.24 -10.07 -0.79
N VAL A 112 1.42 -9.04 -1.02
CA VAL A 112 1.44 -7.77 -0.30
C VAL A 112 0.15 -7.65 0.52
N ILE A 113 0.30 -7.47 1.83
CA ILE A 113 -0.80 -7.32 2.78
C ILE A 113 -0.80 -5.88 3.30
N SER A 114 -1.90 -5.16 3.18
CA SER A 114 -2.10 -3.92 3.92
C SER A 114 -2.70 -4.19 5.30
N ALA A 115 -2.04 -3.73 6.35
CA ALA A 115 -2.53 -3.73 7.72
C ALA A 115 -2.94 -2.30 8.10
N VAL A 116 -4.23 -2.03 7.97
CA VAL A 116 -4.80 -0.67 8.10
C VAL A 116 -5.13 -0.40 9.56
N ASN A 117 -4.25 0.33 10.23
CA ASN A 117 -4.31 0.59 11.68
C ASN A 117 -5.19 1.79 12.07
N GLY A 118 -5.72 2.53 11.11
CA GLY A 118 -6.56 3.70 11.34
C GLY A 118 -7.07 4.28 10.04
N ALA A 119 -7.05 5.61 9.89
CA ALA A 119 -7.49 6.24 8.65
C ALA A 119 -6.66 5.79 7.45
N ALA A 120 -7.32 5.37 6.37
CA ALA A 120 -6.80 5.22 5.03
C ALA A 120 -7.57 6.17 4.11
N ALA A 121 -7.06 7.39 3.90
CA ALA A 121 -7.78 8.45 3.22
C ALA A 121 -7.12 8.87 1.91
N GLY A 122 -7.91 9.29 0.94
CA GLY A 122 -7.43 9.75 -0.37
C GLY A 122 -6.47 8.77 -1.01
N ILE A 123 -5.29 9.23 -1.45
CA ILE A 123 -4.25 8.36 -2.04
C ILE A 123 -3.82 7.24 -1.08
N GLY A 124 -3.87 7.45 0.25
CA GLY A 124 -3.59 6.40 1.24
C GLY A 124 -4.55 5.21 1.13
N SER A 125 -5.82 5.44 0.77
CA SER A 125 -6.77 4.37 0.52
C SER A 125 -6.45 3.58 -0.75
N ALA A 126 -5.92 4.26 -1.78
CA ALA A 126 -5.47 3.59 -3.00
C ALA A 126 -4.31 2.62 -2.71
N TYR A 127 -3.34 3.03 -1.87
CA TYR A 127 -2.26 2.13 -1.44
C TYR A 127 -2.78 0.92 -0.66
N ALA A 128 -3.77 1.12 0.22
CA ALA A 128 -4.38 -0.01 0.94
C ALA A 128 -5.08 -0.98 -0.01
N MET A 129 -5.85 -0.46 -0.99
CA MET A 129 -6.60 -1.25 -1.98
C MET A 129 -5.73 -1.86 -3.09
N ALA A 130 -4.55 -1.29 -3.37
CA ALA A 130 -3.59 -1.85 -4.34
C ALA A 130 -2.92 -3.13 -3.85
N CYS A 131 -2.94 -3.40 -2.54
CA CYS A 131 -2.40 -4.63 -1.97
C CYS A 131 -3.28 -5.84 -2.31
N ASP A 132 -2.68 -7.04 -2.33
CA ASP A 132 -3.42 -8.28 -2.62
C ASP A 132 -4.44 -8.63 -1.56
N LEU A 133 -4.14 -8.31 -0.30
CA LEU A 133 -4.95 -8.62 0.87
C LEU A 133 -4.96 -7.42 1.82
N THR A 134 -6.09 -7.22 2.50
CA THR A 134 -6.25 -6.14 3.46
C THR A 134 -6.84 -6.65 4.77
N ILE A 135 -6.20 -6.29 5.87
CA ILE A 135 -6.72 -6.47 7.23
C ILE A 135 -6.84 -5.10 7.89
N MET A 136 -7.94 -4.83 8.56
CA MET A 136 -8.20 -3.55 9.22
C MET A 136 -8.37 -3.72 10.72
N SER A 137 -7.98 -2.71 11.50
CA SER A 137 -8.44 -2.59 12.88
C SER A 137 -9.92 -2.22 12.93
N GLU A 138 -10.58 -2.56 14.05
CA GLU A 138 -12.01 -2.23 14.26
C GLU A 138 -12.29 -0.73 14.13
N GLU A 139 -11.34 0.11 14.55
CA GLU A 139 -11.45 1.59 14.53
C GLU A 139 -11.02 2.22 13.20
N ALA A 140 -10.47 1.41 12.27
CA ALA A 140 -9.99 1.90 10.99
C ALA A 140 -11.14 2.16 10.00
N TYR A 141 -10.87 3.02 9.03
CA TYR A 141 -11.83 3.35 7.98
C TYR A 141 -11.13 3.70 6.66
N ILE A 142 -11.85 3.50 5.56
CA ILE A 142 -11.49 4.02 4.24
C ILE A 142 -12.26 5.32 3.99
N LEU A 143 -11.63 6.31 3.38
CA LEU A 143 -12.24 7.60 3.05
C LEU A 143 -11.80 8.10 1.69
N GLN A 144 -12.75 8.23 0.75
CA GLN A 144 -12.53 8.89 -0.53
C GLN A 144 -12.78 10.41 -0.39
N ALA A 145 -11.83 11.13 0.25
CA ALA A 145 -12.01 12.53 0.63
C ALA A 145 -11.98 13.53 -0.54
N PHE A 146 -11.80 13.07 -1.76
CA PHE A 146 -11.51 13.91 -2.93
C PHE A 146 -12.63 14.90 -3.26
N SER A 147 -13.89 14.45 -3.30
CA SER A 147 -15.05 15.31 -3.58
C SER A 147 -15.19 16.45 -2.57
N ASN A 148 -14.78 16.25 -1.31
CA ASN A 148 -14.84 17.25 -0.25
C ASN A 148 -13.91 18.46 -0.50
N ILE A 149 -12.89 18.28 -1.35
CA ILE A 149 -11.92 19.33 -1.72
C ILE A 149 -11.92 19.62 -3.22
N GLY A 150 -12.97 19.20 -3.94
CA GLY A 150 -13.13 19.48 -5.36
C GLY A 150 -12.22 18.71 -6.30
N LEU A 151 -11.70 17.56 -5.86
CA LEU A 151 -10.87 16.64 -6.64
C LEU A 151 -11.64 15.36 -7.01
N ILE A 152 -11.09 14.61 -7.96
CA ILE A 152 -11.54 13.26 -8.31
C ILE A 152 -10.61 12.24 -7.65
N PRO A 153 -11.10 11.03 -7.31
CA PRO A 153 -10.26 9.96 -6.79
C PRO A 153 -9.11 9.61 -7.74
N ASP A 154 -7.90 9.56 -7.22
CA ASP A 154 -6.65 9.29 -7.91
C ASP A 154 -6.01 7.96 -7.48
N GLY A 155 -4.77 7.70 -7.89
CA GLY A 155 -4.01 6.51 -7.53
C GLY A 155 -4.68 5.19 -7.89
N GLY A 156 -5.60 5.17 -8.86
CA GLY A 156 -6.35 3.99 -9.25
C GLY A 156 -7.54 3.66 -8.34
N ALA A 157 -7.88 4.51 -7.33
CA ALA A 157 -8.95 4.24 -6.38
C ALA A 157 -10.30 3.95 -7.06
N ASN A 158 -10.64 4.68 -8.14
CA ASN A 158 -11.85 4.41 -8.92
C ASN A 158 -11.86 3.02 -9.56
N TRP A 159 -10.71 2.56 -10.05
CA TRP A 159 -10.57 1.24 -10.64
C TRP A 159 -10.75 0.14 -9.57
N PHE A 160 -10.05 0.25 -8.44
CA PHE A 160 -10.16 -0.70 -7.34
C PHE A 160 -11.59 -0.79 -6.81
N LEU A 161 -12.24 0.36 -6.56
CA LEU A 161 -13.62 0.40 -6.09
C LEU A 161 -14.58 -0.24 -7.11
N THR A 162 -14.50 0.16 -8.37
CA THR A 162 -15.43 -0.32 -9.41
C THR A 162 -15.33 -1.83 -9.59
N ASN A 163 -14.11 -2.37 -9.57
CA ASN A 163 -13.90 -3.82 -9.71
C ASN A 163 -14.35 -4.61 -8.46
N THR A 164 -14.31 -3.98 -7.27
CA THR A 164 -14.67 -4.68 -6.04
C THR A 164 -16.16 -4.59 -5.72
N VAL A 165 -16.73 -3.37 -5.78
CA VAL A 165 -18.13 -3.14 -5.31
C VAL A 165 -19.10 -2.83 -6.44
N GLY A 166 -18.62 -2.76 -7.68
CA GLY A 166 -19.39 -2.40 -8.86
C GLY A 166 -19.64 -0.90 -8.99
N TYR A 167 -20.01 -0.46 -10.21
CA TYR A 167 -20.07 0.96 -10.58
C TYR A 167 -20.94 1.82 -9.65
N LYS A 168 -22.16 1.38 -9.32
CA LYS A 168 -23.11 2.22 -8.58
C LYS A 168 -22.61 2.55 -7.17
N LEU A 169 -22.09 1.56 -6.46
CA LEU A 169 -21.58 1.77 -5.11
C LEU A 169 -20.23 2.47 -5.12
N ALA A 170 -19.36 2.16 -6.08
CA ALA A 170 -18.10 2.90 -6.28
C ALA A 170 -18.35 4.39 -6.54
N TYR A 171 -19.33 4.73 -7.39
CA TYR A 171 -19.72 6.11 -7.66
C TYR A 171 -20.26 6.80 -6.40
N GLN A 172 -21.12 6.13 -5.63
CA GLN A 172 -21.66 6.67 -4.38
C GLN A 172 -20.53 6.97 -3.40
N ILE A 173 -19.64 6.00 -3.15
CA ILE A 173 -18.48 6.16 -2.27
C ILE A 173 -17.60 7.35 -2.69
N ALA A 174 -17.34 7.47 -3.99
CA ALA A 174 -16.48 8.53 -4.51
C ALA A 174 -17.12 9.93 -4.41
N ILE A 175 -18.43 10.04 -4.64
CA ILE A 175 -19.09 11.35 -4.67
C ILE A 175 -19.55 11.84 -3.29
N GLU A 176 -19.95 10.93 -2.41
CA GLU A 176 -20.39 11.26 -1.05
C GLU A 176 -19.19 11.61 -0.16
N GLY A 177 -18.02 10.99 -0.38
CA GLY A 177 -16.80 11.27 0.37
C GLY A 177 -16.96 11.02 1.87
N GLU A 178 -17.74 10.00 2.23
CA GLU A 178 -18.00 9.60 3.61
C GLU A 178 -17.04 8.51 4.07
N ARG A 179 -16.92 8.35 5.39
CA ARG A 179 -16.13 7.26 5.99
C ARG A 179 -16.84 5.94 5.78
N ILE A 180 -16.08 4.93 5.37
CA ILE A 180 -16.51 3.55 5.31
C ILE A 180 -15.75 2.84 6.42
N ASP A 181 -16.42 2.52 7.52
CA ASP A 181 -15.82 1.81 8.65
C ASP A 181 -15.38 0.39 8.29
N SER A 182 -14.56 -0.22 9.14
CA SER A 182 -13.96 -1.53 8.90
C SER A 182 -15.00 -2.62 8.70
N SER A 183 -16.12 -2.61 9.46
CA SER A 183 -17.20 -3.58 9.35
C SER A 183 -17.89 -3.46 7.99
N ARG A 184 -18.15 -2.24 7.54
CA ARG A 184 -18.74 -2.00 6.23
C ARG A 184 -17.78 -2.34 5.08
N CYS A 185 -16.49 -2.04 5.24
CA CYS A 185 -15.47 -2.47 4.28
C CYS A 185 -15.45 -4.00 4.11
N LEU A 186 -15.58 -4.75 5.21
CA LEU A 186 -15.64 -6.21 5.17
C LEU A 186 -16.91 -6.72 4.46
N GLU A 187 -18.07 -6.16 4.78
CA GLU A 187 -19.35 -6.52 4.11
C GLU A 187 -19.29 -6.29 2.59
N LEU A 188 -18.63 -5.23 2.17
CA LEU A 188 -18.47 -4.86 0.76
C LEU A 188 -17.40 -5.65 0.02
N GLY A 189 -16.59 -6.45 0.72
CA GLY A 189 -15.47 -7.18 0.14
C GLY A 189 -14.26 -6.30 -0.20
N LEU A 190 -14.22 -5.05 0.32
CA LEU A 190 -13.06 -4.15 0.16
C LEU A 190 -11.85 -4.62 0.96
N ILE A 191 -12.08 -5.46 1.98
CA ILE A 191 -11.05 -6.02 2.85
C ILE A 191 -11.35 -7.48 3.17
N ASN A 192 -10.35 -8.18 3.72
CA ASN A 192 -10.45 -9.61 4.00
C ASN A 192 -10.75 -9.92 5.46
N LYS A 193 -10.32 -9.04 6.40
CA LYS A 193 -10.45 -9.26 7.85
C LYS A 193 -10.60 -7.97 8.62
N VAL A 194 -11.31 -8.05 9.76
CA VAL A 194 -11.32 -7.04 10.83
C VAL A 194 -10.86 -7.70 12.11
N VAL A 195 -10.02 -7.00 12.86
CA VAL A 195 -9.47 -7.47 14.15
C VAL A 195 -9.36 -6.30 15.15
N PRO A 196 -9.29 -6.55 16.46
CA PRO A 196 -8.94 -5.52 17.44
C PRO A 196 -7.62 -4.83 17.10
N GLY A 197 -7.52 -3.53 17.36
CA GLY A 197 -6.35 -2.73 16.96
C GLY A 197 -5.02 -3.27 17.50
N GLU A 198 -5.01 -3.75 18.74
CA GLU A 198 -3.85 -4.36 19.37
C GLU A 198 -3.39 -5.68 18.73
N ALA A 199 -4.27 -6.38 18.03
CA ALA A 199 -3.98 -7.65 17.36
C ALA A 199 -3.58 -7.46 15.89
N LEU A 200 -3.76 -6.26 15.31
CA LEU A 200 -3.65 -6.02 13.88
C LEU A 200 -2.30 -6.45 13.29
N LEU A 201 -1.22 -5.95 13.88
CA LEU A 201 0.12 -6.19 13.34
C LEU A 201 0.52 -7.67 13.47
N ASP A 202 0.22 -8.29 14.61
CA ASP A 202 0.54 -9.69 14.84
C ASP A 202 -0.26 -10.62 13.90
N GLU A 203 -1.53 -10.31 13.65
CA GLU A 203 -2.35 -11.08 12.72
C GLU A 203 -1.88 -10.90 11.27
N ALA A 204 -1.50 -9.67 10.87
CA ALA A 204 -0.95 -9.41 9.54
C ALA A 204 0.36 -10.14 9.31
N LEU A 205 1.28 -10.11 10.28
CA LEU A 205 2.56 -10.82 10.21
C LEU A 205 2.36 -12.34 10.20
N SER A 206 1.49 -12.86 11.07
CA SER A 206 1.14 -14.29 11.08
C SER A 206 0.53 -14.73 9.75
N TRP A 207 -0.28 -13.88 9.12
CA TRP A 207 -0.83 -14.18 7.80
C TRP A 207 0.25 -14.16 6.71
N ALA A 208 1.13 -13.15 6.72
CA ALA A 208 2.27 -13.07 5.82
C ALA A 208 3.21 -14.28 5.95
N ASP A 209 3.49 -14.72 7.19
CA ASP A 209 4.30 -15.91 7.45
C ASP A 209 3.66 -17.17 6.84
N ARG A 210 2.35 -17.36 7.00
CA ARG A 210 1.66 -18.50 6.36
C ARG A 210 1.73 -18.46 4.83
N LEU A 211 1.63 -17.25 4.23
CA LEU A 211 1.74 -17.08 2.78
C LEU A 211 3.16 -17.25 2.28
N SER A 212 4.17 -16.87 3.06
CA SER A 212 5.59 -17.03 2.71
C SER A 212 5.98 -18.49 2.47
N LEU A 213 5.26 -19.44 3.06
CA LEU A 213 5.46 -20.88 2.88
C LEU A 213 4.81 -21.43 1.59
N ARG A 214 4.02 -20.61 0.87
CA ARG A 214 3.37 -21.02 -0.37
C ARG A 214 4.29 -20.83 -1.58
N SER A 215 3.95 -21.49 -2.67
CA SER A 215 4.70 -21.33 -3.93
C SER A 215 4.40 -19.95 -4.58
N SER A 216 5.40 -19.07 -4.61
CA SER A 216 5.26 -17.75 -5.23
C SER A 216 4.83 -17.80 -6.71
N PRO A 217 5.34 -18.74 -7.56
CA PRO A 217 4.89 -18.81 -8.95
C PRO A 217 3.39 -19.03 -9.12
N VAL A 218 2.76 -19.77 -8.20
CA VAL A 218 1.31 -20.07 -8.29
C VAL A 218 0.47 -18.84 -8.02
N SER A 219 0.84 -18.04 -7.01
CA SER A 219 0.09 -16.81 -6.68
C SER A 219 0.21 -15.75 -7.78
N TYR A 220 1.39 -15.61 -8.37
CA TYR A 220 1.67 -14.58 -9.37
C TYR A 220 1.18 -14.94 -10.76
N THR A 221 1.44 -16.15 -11.24
CA THR A 221 1.15 -16.51 -12.65
C THR A 221 -0.30 -16.91 -12.89
N HIS A 222 -1.02 -17.40 -11.89
CA HIS A 222 -2.38 -17.91 -12.08
C HIS A 222 -3.48 -16.96 -11.61
N LEU A 223 -3.24 -16.13 -10.60
CA LEU A 223 -4.29 -15.23 -10.10
C LEU A 223 -4.21 -13.84 -10.75
N ARG A 224 -3.01 -13.27 -10.92
CA ARG A 224 -2.85 -11.95 -11.55
C ARG A 224 -2.86 -11.96 -13.07
N ALA A 225 -2.37 -13.02 -13.71
CA ALA A 225 -2.33 -13.10 -15.17
C ALA A 225 -3.73 -13.15 -15.81
N HIS A 226 -4.73 -13.68 -15.11
CA HIS A 226 -6.12 -13.70 -15.60
C HIS A 226 -6.80 -12.33 -15.59
N GLU A 227 -6.31 -11.35 -14.82
CA GLU A 227 -6.87 -9.99 -14.81
C GLU A 227 -6.31 -9.09 -15.93
N THR A 228 -5.17 -9.45 -16.53
CA THR A 228 -4.51 -8.64 -17.57
C THR A 228 -4.80 -9.07 -18.98
N GLU A 229 -5.41 -10.25 -19.20
CA GLU A 229 -5.71 -10.78 -20.55
C GLU A 229 -7.11 -10.43 -21.07
N GLU A 230 -8.00 -9.84 -20.26
CA GLU A 230 -9.39 -9.51 -20.63
C GLU A 230 -9.67 -8.01 -20.87
N ASN A 231 -8.64 -7.16 -21.03
CA ASN A 231 -8.85 -5.74 -21.39
C ASN A 231 -8.05 -5.33 -22.61
#